data_4d65a6cb1a7d4bb16868c86f79cc480d
#
_entry.id   4d65a6cb1a7d4bb16868c86f79cc480d
#
_cell.length_a   1.000
_cell.length_b   1.000
_cell.length_c   1.000
_cell.angle_alpha   90.00
_cell.angle_beta   90.00
_cell.angle_gamma   90.00
#
_symmetry.space_group_name_H-M   'P 1'
#
loop_
_entity.id
_entity.type
_entity.pdbx_description
1 polymer ?
#
loop_
_entity_poly.entity_id
_entity_poly.type
_entity_poly.pdbx_seq_one_letter_code
_entity_poly.pdbx_strand_id
1 'polypeptide(L)'
;MFVKICGTTSEEDALLAVAMGADAIGFIFAPSPRQVSPARVGDIVKRLPSEILTVGVFRNETAQRVVQIVNGIGLKAAQLHGQESPAEARWVRERVPFVIQAFAAGHKAIRSARDYGVDAVMIDAPSPGSGQVFDWSMAETPDGCRLVLAGGLHPDNVGHAIAQVRPWGVDVVTGVESEPGHKDARKVRAFVAAAREAAVLIEERDEPVEVAPYDWDQETPQ
;
A
#
# COMPACT_ATOMS: atom_id res chain seq x y z
N MET A 1 7.52 0.62 -8.15
CA MET A 1 6.13 0.47 -7.59
C MET A 1 6.22 -0.23 -6.25
N PHE A 2 5.70 0.37 -5.18
CA PHE A 2 5.61 -0.27 -3.85
C PHE A 2 4.38 -1.19 -3.79
N VAL A 3 4.52 -2.43 -3.31
CA VAL A 3 3.44 -3.42 -3.24
C VAL A 3 3.28 -3.92 -1.81
N LYS A 4 2.10 -3.71 -1.22
CA LYS A 4 1.76 -4.15 0.14
C LYS A 4 0.71 -5.27 0.08
N ILE A 5 0.97 -6.39 0.76
CA ILE A 5 0.02 -7.48 0.99
C ILE A 5 -0.49 -7.38 2.43
N CYS A 6 -1.78 -7.09 2.60
CA CYS A 6 -2.35 -6.75 3.89
C CYS A 6 -3.35 -7.81 4.39
N GLY A 7 -3.64 -7.79 5.70
CA GLY A 7 -4.54 -8.75 6.34
C GLY A 7 -3.93 -10.14 6.48
N THR A 8 -2.62 -10.23 6.64
CA THR A 8 -1.88 -11.47 6.88
C THR A 8 -2.13 -11.96 8.29
N THR A 9 -2.46 -13.25 8.46
CA THR A 9 -2.83 -13.85 9.75
C THR A 9 -1.90 -14.98 10.17
N SER A 10 -1.04 -15.47 9.26
CA SER A 10 -0.14 -16.59 9.50
C SER A 10 1.29 -16.26 9.06
N GLU A 11 2.25 -17.02 9.60
CA GLU A 11 3.65 -16.96 9.18
C GLU A 11 3.82 -17.45 7.74
N GLU A 12 3.09 -18.49 7.36
CA GLU A 12 3.10 -19.07 6.02
C GLU A 12 2.70 -18.02 4.96
N ASP A 13 1.60 -17.30 5.18
CA ASP A 13 1.15 -16.24 4.29
C ASP A 13 2.11 -15.06 4.24
N ALA A 14 2.76 -14.74 5.38
CA ALA A 14 3.77 -13.69 5.44
C ALA A 14 5.00 -14.04 4.60
N LEU A 15 5.55 -15.25 4.77
CA LEU A 15 6.69 -15.74 4.01
C LEU A 15 6.34 -15.91 2.52
N LEU A 16 5.12 -16.35 2.21
CA LEU A 16 4.60 -16.41 0.84
C LEU A 16 4.63 -15.02 0.18
N ALA A 17 4.10 -14.01 0.84
CA ALA A 17 4.09 -12.65 0.30
C ALA A 17 5.51 -12.11 0.05
N VAL A 18 6.44 -12.35 0.97
CA VAL A 18 7.87 -12.03 0.80
C VAL A 18 8.45 -12.75 -0.41
N ALA A 19 8.25 -14.06 -0.51
CA ALA A 19 8.78 -14.87 -1.62
C ALA A 19 8.22 -14.46 -2.99
N MET A 20 7.00 -13.90 -3.03
CA MET A 20 6.38 -13.37 -4.25
C MET A 20 6.80 -11.93 -4.56
N GLY A 21 7.64 -11.29 -3.76
CA GLY A 21 8.22 -9.96 -4.02
C GLY A 21 7.40 -8.79 -3.49
N ALA A 22 6.60 -8.99 -2.44
CA ALA A 22 5.98 -7.88 -1.71
C ALA A 22 7.04 -7.02 -1.00
N ASP A 23 6.84 -5.70 -0.97
CA ASP A 23 7.68 -4.76 -0.23
C ASP A 23 7.22 -4.59 1.23
N ALA A 24 5.92 -4.83 1.46
CA ALA A 24 5.33 -4.70 2.79
C ALA A 24 4.28 -5.75 3.09
N ILE A 25 4.16 -6.08 4.39
CA ILE A 25 3.14 -6.99 4.92
C ILE A 25 2.36 -6.29 6.01
N GLY A 26 1.02 -6.32 5.91
CA GLY A 26 0.11 -5.70 6.88
C GLY A 26 -0.56 -6.71 7.81
N PHE A 27 -0.55 -6.40 9.11
CA PHE A 27 -1.21 -7.14 10.19
C PHE A 27 -2.29 -6.28 10.81
N ILE A 28 -3.54 -6.76 10.86
CA ILE A 28 -4.69 -5.97 11.33
C ILE A 28 -4.92 -6.22 12.83
N PHE A 29 -4.82 -5.16 13.63
CA PHE A 29 -5.13 -5.19 15.06
C PHE A 29 -6.56 -4.72 15.37
N ALA A 30 -7.20 -4.04 14.43
CA ALA A 30 -8.59 -3.63 14.57
C ALA A 30 -9.57 -4.81 14.40
N PRO A 31 -10.80 -4.72 14.95
CA PRO A 31 -11.85 -5.73 14.75
C PRO A 31 -12.07 -6.05 13.27
N SER A 32 -11.81 -7.29 12.89
CA SER A 32 -11.85 -7.77 11.51
C SER A 32 -11.82 -9.30 11.49
N PRO A 33 -12.36 -9.98 10.46
CA PRO A 33 -12.10 -11.41 10.24
C PRO A 33 -10.61 -11.77 10.14
N ARG A 34 -9.75 -10.77 9.90
CA ARG A 34 -8.30 -10.90 9.77
C ARG A 34 -7.54 -10.35 10.97
N GLN A 35 -8.24 -10.13 12.08
CA GLN A 35 -7.62 -9.61 13.29
C GLN A 35 -6.60 -10.60 13.87
N VAL A 36 -5.42 -10.09 14.24
CA VAL A 36 -4.37 -10.87 14.90
C VAL A 36 -3.91 -10.22 16.19
N SER A 37 -3.44 -11.04 17.14
CA SER A 37 -2.92 -10.52 18.42
C SER A 37 -1.48 -10.00 18.26
N PRO A 38 -1.07 -8.99 19.04
CA PRO A 38 0.30 -8.50 19.04
C PRO A 38 1.33 -9.60 19.33
N ALA A 39 1.05 -10.53 20.25
CA ALA A 39 1.96 -11.62 20.56
C ALA A 39 2.24 -12.52 19.34
N ARG A 40 1.18 -12.91 18.61
CA ARG A 40 1.32 -13.73 17.39
C ARG A 40 2.11 -12.99 16.31
N VAL A 41 1.83 -11.71 16.10
CA VAL A 41 2.55 -10.89 15.10
C VAL A 41 4.01 -10.75 15.48
N GLY A 42 4.33 -10.52 16.77
CA GLY A 42 5.71 -10.45 17.25
C GLY A 42 6.51 -11.72 16.98
N ASP A 43 5.88 -12.90 17.04
CA ASP A 43 6.54 -14.16 16.71
C ASP A 43 6.75 -14.33 15.20
N ILE A 44 5.81 -13.87 14.37
CA ILE A 44 5.94 -13.86 12.91
C ILE A 44 7.06 -12.90 12.48
N VAL A 45 7.07 -11.67 12.98
CA VAL A 45 8.02 -10.62 12.60
C VAL A 45 9.48 -11.05 12.83
N LYS A 46 9.78 -11.79 13.90
CA LYS A 46 11.12 -12.31 14.19
C LYS A 46 11.69 -13.25 13.12
N ARG A 47 10.82 -13.83 12.29
CA ARG A 47 11.18 -14.82 11.25
C ARG A 47 11.16 -14.24 9.84
N LEU A 48 10.72 -12.98 9.69
CA LEU A 48 10.73 -12.30 8.41
C LEU A 48 12.09 -11.67 8.11
N PRO A 49 12.46 -11.56 6.82
CA PRO A 49 13.65 -10.83 6.41
C PRO A 49 13.65 -9.38 6.92
N SER A 50 14.83 -8.88 7.29
CA SER A 50 14.97 -7.55 7.88
C SER A 50 14.60 -6.40 6.93
N GLU A 51 14.63 -6.61 5.64
CA GLU A 51 14.31 -5.62 4.60
C GLU A 51 12.82 -5.40 4.39
N ILE A 52 11.97 -6.39 4.72
CA ILE A 52 10.52 -6.27 4.53
C ILE A 52 9.91 -5.21 5.47
N LEU A 53 9.03 -4.37 4.97
CA LEU A 53 8.28 -3.41 5.79
C LEU A 53 7.09 -4.11 6.47
N THR A 54 7.17 -4.29 7.78
CA THR A 54 6.09 -4.87 8.59
C THR A 54 5.18 -3.76 9.13
N VAL A 55 3.89 -3.80 8.80
CA VAL A 55 2.93 -2.72 9.06
C VAL A 55 1.82 -3.20 9.99
N GLY A 56 1.66 -2.54 11.14
CA GLY A 56 0.48 -2.73 11.99
C GLY A 56 -0.66 -1.82 11.53
N VAL A 57 -1.84 -2.39 11.31
CA VAL A 57 -3.04 -1.63 10.92
C VAL A 57 -3.95 -1.43 12.12
N PHE A 58 -4.23 -0.16 12.43
CA PHE A 58 -5.01 0.29 13.57
C PHE A 58 -6.21 1.11 13.11
N ARG A 59 -7.28 1.10 13.88
CA ARG A 59 -8.49 1.88 13.59
C ARG A 59 -9.05 2.45 14.88
N ASN A 60 -9.02 3.78 15.02
CA ASN A 60 -9.49 4.50 16.22
C ASN A 60 -8.83 4.00 17.52
N GLU A 61 -7.56 3.59 17.43
CA GLU A 61 -6.77 3.21 18.60
C GLU A 61 -6.04 4.43 19.15
N THR A 62 -5.75 4.46 20.44
CA THR A 62 -4.98 5.55 21.02
C THR A 62 -3.55 5.61 20.46
N ALA A 63 -3.04 6.80 20.21
CA ALA A 63 -1.70 6.99 19.65
C ALA A 63 -0.62 6.29 20.52
N GLN A 64 -0.77 6.34 21.85
CA GLN A 64 0.13 5.67 22.80
C GLN A 64 0.11 4.15 22.61
N ARG A 65 -1.08 3.56 22.42
CA ARG A 65 -1.21 2.12 22.22
C ARG A 65 -0.64 1.68 20.89
N VAL A 66 -0.84 2.47 19.82
CA VAL A 66 -0.21 2.24 18.52
C VAL A 66 1.31 2.16 18.66
N VAL A 67 1.94 3.17 19.25
CA VAL A 67 3.40 3.22 19.45
C VAL A 67 3.88 2.07 20.33
N GLN A 68 3.15 1.77 21.41
CA GLN A 68 3.50 0.65 22.31
C GLN A 68 3.52 -0.69 21.57
N ILE A 69 2.51 -0.97 20.73
CA ILE A 69 2.43 -2.22 19.96
C ILE A 69 3.55 -2.26 18.93
N VAL A 70 3.66 -1.23 18.08
CA VAL A 70 4.64 -1.20 16.98
C VAL A 70 6.06 -1.42 17.51
N ASN A 71 6.47 -0.63 18.49
CA ASN A 71 7.83 -0.74 19.04
C ASN A 71 8.02 -2.00 19.89
N GLY A 72 6.98 -2.42 20.63
CA GLY A 72 7.05 -3.57 21.54
C GLY A 72 7.23 -4.92 20.85
N ILE A 73 6.74 -5.07 19.62
CA ILE A 73 6.83 -6.32 18.84
C ILE A 73 7.75 -6.21 17.62
N GLY A 74 8.43 -5.07 17.44
CA GLY A 74 9.41 -4.89 16.37
C GLY A 74 8.80 -4.64 14.98
N LEU A 75 7.58 -4.09 14.89
CA LEU A 75 7.06 -3.61 13.63
C LEU A 75 7.80 -2.35 13.16
N LYS A 76 7.84 -2.14 11.86
CA LYS A 76 8.52 -1.00 11.25
C LYS A 76 7.60 0.13 10.88
N ALA A 77 6.29 -0.12 10.82
CA ALA A 77 5.31 0.87 10.39
C ALA A 77 3.97 0.75 11.12
N ALA A 78 3.28 1.88 11.22
CA ALA A 78 1.86 1.97 11.59
C ALA A 78 1.03 2.45 10.41
N GLN A 79 -0.11 1.82 10.18
CA GLN A 79 -1.17 2.33 9.31
C GLN A 79 -2.34 2.75 10.18
N LEU A 80 -2.66 4.05 10.17
CA LEU A 80 -3.80 4.65 10.87
C LEU A 80 -4.98 4.65 9.91
N HIS A 81 -6.03 3.89 10.22
CA HIS A 81 -7.14 3.61 9.30
C HIS A 81 -8.51 3.94 9.91
N GLY A 82 -8.52 4.91 10.80
CA GLY A 82 -9.72 5.38 11.49
C GLY A 82 -9.95 6.88 11.26
N GLN A 83 -10.33 7.55 12.35
CA GLN A 83 -10.57 8.99 12.38
C GLN A 83 -9.49 9.71 13.19
N GLU A 84 -8.26 9.19 13.12
CA GLU A 84 -7.12 9.77 13.82
C GLU A 84 -6.88 11.20 13.30
N SER A 85 -6.66 12.12 14.23
CA SER A 85 -6.42 13.53 13.91
C SER A 85 -5.00 13.75 13.37
N PRO A 86 -4.75 14.88 12.66
CA PRO A 86 -3.38 15.26 12.26
C PRO A 86 -2.40 15.34 13.45
N ALA A 87 -2.86 15.75 14.62
CA ALA A 87 -2.01 15.83 15.82
C ALA A 87 -1.59 14.43 16.31
N GLU A 88 -2.53 13.48 16.34
CA GLU A 88 -2.25 12.09 16.71
C GLU A 88 -1.32 11.42 15.68
N ALA A 89 -1.57 11.61 14.38
CA ALA A 89 -0.74 11.04 13.32
C ALA A 89 0.71 11.54 13.42
N ARG A 90 0.93 12.85 13.60
CA ARG A 90 2.27 13.42 13.83
C ARG A 90 2.92 12.87 15.09
N TRP A 91 2.16 12.75 16.19
CA TRP A 91 2.68 12.22 17.45
C TRP A 91 3.16 10.77 17.29
N VAL A 92 2.42 9.94 16.55
CA VAL A 92 2.84 8.58 16.19
C VAL A 92 4.07 8.62 15.28
N ARG A 93 4.08 9.49 14.26
CA ARG A 93 5.18 9.60 13.29
C ARG A 93 6.53 9.96 13.93
N GLU A 94 6.53 10.75 14.99
CA GLU A 94 7.74 11.08 15.75
C GLU A 94 8.33 9.87 16.50
N ARG A 95 7.57 8.75 16.65
CA ARG A 95 7.90 7.60 17.52
C ARG A 95 7.89 6.26 16.81
N VAL A 96 7.47 6.23 15.55
CA VAL A 96 7.39 5.05 14.70
C VAL A 96 8.15 5.33 13.40
N PRO A 97 8.97 4.39 12.88
CA PRO A 97 9.84 4.65 11.73
C PRO A 97 9.11 5.06 10.45
N PHE A 98 7.89 4.51 10.22
CA PHE A 98 7.09 4.81 9.02
C PHE A 98 5.60 4.82 9.37
N VAL A 99 4.87 5.82 8.90
CA VAL A 99 3.42 5.95 9.15
C VAL A 99 2.66 6.16 7.85
N ILE A 100 1.58 5.39 7.70
CA ILE A 100 0.61 5.52 6.62
C ILE A 100 -0.70 6.03 7.23
N GLN A 101 -1.26 7.13 6.72
CA GLN A 101 -2.62 7.56 7.05
C GLN A 101 -3.56 7.12 5.94
N ALA A 102 -4.57 6.32 6.27
CA ALA A 102 -5.58 5.89 5.31
C ALA A 102 -6.83 6.77 5.38
N PHE A 103 -7.38 7.05 4.20
CA PHE A 103 -8.64 7.77 4.02
C PHE A 103 -9.57 6.97 3.10
N ALA A 104 -10.86 7.07 3.33
CA ALA A 104 -11.85 6.61 2.37
C ALA A 104 -11.83 7.53 1.14
N ALA A 105 -12.01 6.99 -0.06
CA ALA A 105 -12.10 7.76 -1.30
C ALA A 105 -13.18 8.84 -1.17
N GLY A 106 -12.85 10.06 -1.60
CA GLY A 106 -13.72 11.23 -1.47
C GLY A 106 -13.79 11.85 -0.09
N HIS A 107 -13.02 11.37 0.89
CA HIS A 107 -12.99 11.96 2.23
C HIS A 107 -12.36 13.36 2.21
N LYS A 108 -13.02 14.34 2.86
CA LYS A 108 -12.61 15.75 2.81
C LYS A 108 -11.17 16.00 3.32
N ALA A 109 -10.70 15.20 4.28
CA ALA A 109 -9.35 15.34 4.85
C ALA A 109 -8.23 15.02 3.85
N ILE A 110 -8.52 14.37 2.73
CA ILE A 110 -7.51 14.11 1.66
C ILE A 110 -6.89 15.43 1.18
N ARG A 111 -7.66 16.51 1.09
CA ARG A 111 -7.18 17.84 0.67
C ARG A 111 -6.17 18.45 1.64
N SER A 112 -6.20 18.05 2.90
CA SER A 112 -5.26 18.47 3.95
C SER A 112 -4.37 17.33 4.45
N ALA A 113 -4.14 16.31 3.62
CA ALA A 113 -3.34 15.13 4.01
C ALA A 113 -1.92 15.48 4.46
N ARG A 114 -1.33 16.56 3.93
CA ARG A 114 -0.03 17.11 4.37
C ARG A 114 0.01 17.47 5.86
N ASP A 115 -1.11 17.90 6.42
CA ASP A 115 -1.17 18.31 7.84
C ASP A 115 -0.95 17.14 8.78
N TYR A 116 -1.11 15.92 8.28
CA TYR A 116 -0.86 14.70 9.04
C TYR A 116 0.64 14.42 9.24
N GLY A 117 1.52 14.95 8.38
CA GLY A 117 2.97 14.81 8.49
C GLY A 117 3.45 13.36 8.43
N VAL A 118 2.73 12.49 7.73
CA VAL A 118 3.02 11.06 7.58
C VAL A 118 3.89 10.77 6.34
N ASP A 119 4.44 9.56 6.27
CA ASP A 119 5.34 9.15 5.17
C ASP A 119 4.60 8.79 3.89
N ALA A 120 3.38 8.27 4.02
CA ALA A 120 2.51 7.94 2.90
C ALA A 120 1.03 8.14 3.28
N VAL A 121 0.22 8.42 2.28
CA VAL A 121 -1.23 8.50 2.36
C VAL A 121 -1.82 7.32 1.60
N MET A 122 -2.81 6.65 2.18
CA MET A 122 -3.56 5.60 1.50
C MET A 122 -4.96 6.08 1.18
N ILE A 123 -5.44 5.81 -0.04
CA ILE A 123 -6.84 5.97 -0.41
C ILE A 123 -7.44 4.58 -0.60
N ASP A 124 -8.45 4.27 0.19
CA ASP A 124 -9.18 3.00 0.16
C ASP A 124 -10.63 3.22 -0.29
N ALA A 125 -11.31 2.15 -0.68
CA ALA A 125 -12.73 2.19 -1.00
C ALA A 125 -13.54 2.83 0.13
N PRO A 126 -14.71 3.46 -0.15
CA PRO A 126 -15.57 4.04 0.87
C PRO A 126 -16.00 3.05 1.95
N SER A 127 -16.03 1.75 1.61
CA SER A 127 -16.27 0.63 2.53
C SER A 127 -15.03 -0.27 2.61
N PRO A 128 -14.05 0.05 3.47
CA PRO A 128 -12.80 -0.70 3.58
C PRO A 128 -13.02 -2.18 3.88
N GLY A 129 -12.27 -3.06 3.22
CA GLY A 129 -12.34 -4.51 3.41
C GLY A 129 -13.53 -5.22 2.76
N SER A 130 -14.41 -4.50 2.05
CA SER A 130 -15.54 -5.08 1.30
C SER A 130 -15.11 -5.80 0.01
N GLY A 131 -13.91 -5.50 -0.51
CA GLY A 131 -13.45 -5.97 -1.81
C GLY A 131 -14.11 -5.27 -3.00
N GLN A 132 -14.91 -4.23 -2.76
CA GLN A 132 -15.56 -3.46 -3.81
C GLN A 132 -14.60 -2.47 -4.45
N VAL A 133 -14.57 -2.44 -5.77
CA VAL A 133 -13.88 -1.42 -6.56
C VAL A 133 -14.68 -0.12 -6.48
N PHE A 134 -13.99 1.00 -6.36
CA PHE A 134 -14.59 2.32 -6.45
C PHE A 134 -14.10 3.05 -7.71
N ASP A 135 -14.70 4.18 -8.02
CA ASP A 135 -14.24 5.03 -9.12
C ASP A 135 -12.89 5.66 -8.78
N TRP A 136 -11.82 5.17 -9.41
CA TRP A 136 -10.45 5.63 -9.17
C TRP A 136 -10.20 7.09 -9.56
N SER A 137 -11.09 7.73 -10.29
CA SER A 137 -11.02 9.19 -10.50
C SER A 137 -11.16 9.99 -9.20
N MET A 138 -11.69 9.35 -8.14
CA MET A 138 -11.77 9.92 -6.78
C MET A 138 -10.46 9.76 -5.98
N ALA A 139 -9.47 9.04 -6.50
CA ALA A 139 -8.18 8.82 -5.86
C ALA A 139 -7.15 9.87 -6.30
N GLU A 140 -7.46 11.15 -6.05
CA GLU A 140 -6.52 12.23 -6.31
C GLU A 140 -5.32 12.14 -5.36
N THR A 141 -4.10 12.13 -5.94
CA THR A 141 -2.86 12.16 -5.14
C THR A 141 -2.72 13.54 -4.51
N PRO A 142 -2.70 13.66 -3.16
CA PRO A 142 -2.42 14.94 -2.54
C PRO A 142 -1.01 15.40 -2.87
N ASP A 143 -0.85 16.68 -3.24
CA ASP A 143 0.44 17.23 -3.64
C ASP A 143 1.55 16.93 -2.63
N GLY A 144 2.68 16.39 -3.13
CA GLY A 144 3.85 16.07 -2.34
C GLY A 144 3.69 14.92 -1.36
N CYS A 145 2.62 14.12 -1.47
CA CYS A 145 2.42 12.90 -0.70
C CYS A 145 2.74 11.66 -1.55
N ARG A 146 3.25 10.61 -0.91
CA ARG A 146 3.30 9.26 -1.50
C ARG A 146 1.93 8.64 -1.40
N LEU A 147 1.28 8.37 -2.53
CA LEU A 147 -0.04 7.73 -2.54
C LEU A 147 0.09 6.20 -2.61
N VAL A 148 -0.56 5.50 -1.69
CA VAL A 148 -0.85 4.07 -1.80
C VAL A 148 -2.32 3.91 -2.17
N LEU A 149 -2.60 3.26 -3.29
CA LEU A 149 -3.96 2.94 -3.72
C LEU A 149 -4.41 1.61 -3.14
N ALA A 150 -5.58 1.59 -2.54
CA ALA A 150 -6.23 0.40 -1.98
C ALA A 150 -7.68 0.30 -2.47
N GLY A 151 -8.43 -0.69 -2.00
CA GLY A 151 -9.87 -0.83 -2.26
C GLY A 151 -10.21 -1.62 -3.52
N GLY A 152 -10.61 -2.89 -3.33
CA GLY A 152 -11.08 -3.76 -4.40
C GLY A 152 -10.05 -4.16 -5.45
N LEU A 153 -8.76 -3.94 -5.19
CA LEU A 153 -7.70 -4.34 -6.09
C LEU A 153 -7.55 -5.87 -6.12
N HIS A 154 -7.28 -6.40 -7.32
CA HIS A 154 -7.00 -7.81 -7.59
C HIS A 154 -6.10 -7.94 -8.83
N PRO A 155 -5.57 -9.15 -9.15
CA PRO A 155 -4.62 -9.31 -10.25
C PRO A 155 -5.08 -8.75 -11.60
N ASP A 156 -6.38 -8.85 -11.91
CA ASP A 156 -6.91 -8.49 -13.24
C ASP A 156 -7.20 -6.98 -13.38
N ASN A 157 -7.22 -6.21 -12.28
CA ASN A 157 -7.53 -4.77 -12.33
C ASN A 157 -6.40 -3.86 -11.87
N VAL A 158 -5.41 -4.37 -11.14
CA VAL A 158 -4.34 -3.55 -10.56
C VAL A 158 -3.52 -2.81 -11.62
N GLY A 159 -3.26 -3.41 -12.77
CA GLY A 159 -2.54 -2.75 -13.87
C GLY A 159 -3.30 -1.55 -14.41
N HIS A 160 -4.63 -1.67 -14.58
CA HIS A 160 -5.46 -0.55 -15.00
C HIS A 160 -5.52 0.56 -13.94
N ALA A 161 -5.68 0.18 -12.67
CA ALA A 161 -5.67 1.13 -11.55
C ALA A 161 -4.37 1.94 -11.49
N ILE A 162 -3.22 1.27 -11.65
CA ILE A 162 -1.90 1.90 -11.69
C ILE A 162 -1.78 2.86 -12.88
N ALA A 163 -2.22 2.46 -14.07
CA ALA A 163 -2.17 3.30 -15.27
C ALA A 163 -3.01 4.57 -15.14
N GLN A 164 -4.17 4.48 -14.48
CA GLN A 164 -5.09 5.60 -14.28
C GLN A 164 -4.63 6.55 -13.17
N VAL A 165 -4.25 6.02 -11.99
CA VAL A 165 -3.99 6.82 -10.78
C VAL A 165 -2.52 7.22 -10.65
N ARG A 166 -1.60 6.42 -11.21
CA ARG A 166 -0.14 6.57 -11.07
C ARG A 166 0.30 6.69 -9.59
N PRO A 167 -0.12 5.77 -8.72
CA PRO A 167 0.21 5.84 -7.31
C PRO A 167 1.69 5.47 -7.09
N TRP A 168 2.26 5.90 -5.95
CA TRP A 168 3.56 5.42 -5.48
C TRP A 168 3.53 3.93 -5.15
N GLY A 169 2.40 3.42 -4.65
CA GLY A 169 2.23 2.03 -4.29
C GLY A 169 0.78 1.55 -4.31
N VAL A 170 0.61 0.23 -4.18
CA VAL A 170 -0.69 -0.44 -4.12
C VAL A 170 -0.79 -1.35 -2.90
N ASP A 171 -2.00 -1.48 -2.35
CA ASP A 171 -2.31 -2.35 -1.22
C ASP A 171 -3.47 -3.29 -1.57
N VAL A 172 -3.34 -4.56 -1.19
CA VAL A 172 -4.37 -5.56 -1.46
C VAL A 172 -4.62 -6.46 -0.25
N VAL A 173 -5.90 -6.79 -0.04
CA VAL A 173 -6.36 -7.72 1.00
C VAL A 173 -7.15 -8.87 0.35
N THR A 174 -8.43 -8.64 0.07
CA THR A 174 -9.40 -9.65 -0.40
C THR A 174 -9.07 -10.20 -1.78
N GLY A 175 -8.56 -9.35 -2.68
CA GLY A 175 -8.27 -9.73 -4.07
C GLY A 175 -7.19 -10.80 -4.25
N VAL A 176 -6.44 -11.11 -3.17
CA VAL A 176 -5.40 -12.14 -3.17
C VAL A 176 -5.65 -13.24 -2.13
N GLU A 177 -6.88 -13.37 -1.65
CA GLU A 177 -7.27 -14.42 -0.70
C GLU A 177 -8.00 -15.57 -1.38
N SER A 178 -7.82 -16.79 -0.84
CA SER A 178 -8.65 -17.95 -1.11
C SER A 178 -9.94 -17.92 -0.28
N GLU A 179 -9.80 -17.51 0.99
CA GLU A 179 -10.85 -17.24 1.95
C GLU A 179 -10.39 -16.17 2.95
N PRO A 180 -11.28 -15.51 3.70
CA PRO A 180 -10.89 -14.44 4.60
C PRO A 180 -9.77 -14.82 5.57
N GLY A 181 -8.62 -14.12 5.48
CA GLY A 181 -7.45 -14.36 6.31
C GLY A 181 -6.46 -15.40 5.78
N HIS A 182 -6.72 -16.03 4.64
CA HIS A 182 -5.82 -16.98 3.98
C HIS A 182 -5.44 -16.52 2.57
N LYS A 183 -4.15 -16.37 2.32
CA LYS A 183 -3.65 -15.90 1.03
C LYS A 183 -3.60 -17.04 0.00
N ASP A 184 -3.95 -16.73 -1.25
CA ASP A 184 -3.80 -17.62 -2.39
C ASP A 184 -2.47 -17.32 -3.11
N ALA A 185 -1.57 -18.30 -3.15
CA ALA A 185 -0.23 -18.13 -3.71
C ALA A 185 -0.24 -17.69 -5.19
N ARG A 186 -1.19 -18.17 -5.97
CA ARG A 186 -1.32 -17.84 -7.41
C ARG A 186 -1.77 -16.38 -7.56
N LYS A 187 -2.76 -15.96 -6.76
CA LYS A 187 -3.28 -14.59 -6.77
C LYS A 187 -2.25 -13.59 -6.27
N VAL A 188 -1.52 -13.91 -5.19
CA VAL A 188 -0.43 -13.03 -4.69
C VAL A 188 0.63 -12.84 -5.77
N ARG A 189 1.12 -13.93 -6.37
CA ARG A 189 2.09 -13.88 -7.48
C ARG A 189 1.58 -13.04 -8.65
N ALA A 190 0.36 -13.30 -9.10
CA ALA A 190 -0.22 -12.59 -10.25
C ALA A 190 -0.40 -11.11 -9.96
N PHE A 191 -0.84 -10.74 -8.74
CA PHE A 191 -0.99 -9.36 -8.33
C PHE A 191 0.35 -8.60 -8.33
N VAL A 192 1.38 -9.17 -7.70
CA VAL A 192 2.71 -8.54 -7.65
C VAL A 192 3.27 -8.39 -9.06
N ALA A 193 3.17 -9.42 -9.91
CA ALA A 193 3.65 -9.37 -11.28
C ALA A 193 2.93 -8.28 -12.09
N ALA A 194 1.60 -8.23 -12.06
CA ALA A 194 0.81 -7.24 -12.78
C ALA A 194 1.10 -5.80 -12.31
N ALA A 195 1.31 -5.60 -10.99
CA ALA A 195 1.66 -4.28 -10.45
C ALA A 195 3.06 -3.82 -10.90
N ARG A 196 4.03 -4.72 -10.93
CA ARG A 196 5.40 -4.41 -11.39
C ARG A 196 5.43 -4.11 -12.90
N GLU A 197 4.77 -4.94 -13.71
CA GLU A 197 4.65 -4.77 -15.15
C GLU A 197 4.01 -3.42 -15.52
N ALA A 198 2.90 -3.08 -14.89
CA ALA A 198 2.24 -1.79 -15.12
C ALA A 198 3.11 -0.58 -14.77
N ALA A 199 3.96 -0.69 -13.74
CA ALA A 199 4.89 0.37 -13.37
C ALA A 199 5.97 0.60 -14.44
N VAL A 200 6.55 -0.47 -14.98
CA VAL A 200 7.54 -0.39 -16.06
C VAL A 200 6.95 0.28 -17.30
N LEU A 201 5.73 -0.11 -17.70
CA LEU A 201 5.04 0.48 -18.84
C LEU A 201 4.75 2.00 -18.70
N ILE A 202 4.62 2.49 -17.46
CA ILE A 202 4.46 3.92 -17.21
C ILE A 202 5.80 4.64 -17.33
N GLU A 203 6.86 4.08 -16.74
CA GLU A 203 8.22 4.63 -16.81
C GLU A 203 8.67 4.75 -18.26
N GLU A 204 8.50 3.70 -19.08
CA GLU A 204 8.82 3.71 -20.51
C GLU A 204 8.05 4.76 -21.32
N ARG A 205 6.79 5.05 -20.95
CA ARG A 205 5.99 6.08 -21.63
C ARG A 205 6.39 7.51 -21.26
N ASP A 206 6.91 7.68 -20.05
CA ASP A 206 7.33 8.99 -19.53
C ASP A 206 8.80 9.31 -19.88
N GLU A 207 9.57 8.33 -20.40
CA GLU A 207 10.90 8.59 -20.96
C GLU A 207 10.77 9.51 -22.19
N PRO A 208 11.55 10.62 -22.25
CA PRO A 208 11.56 11.48 -23.41
C PRO A 208 12.01 10.67 -24.63
N VAL A 209 11.20 10.64 -25.67
CA VAL A 209 11.62 10.09 -26.96
C VAL A 209 12.83 10.89 -27.42
N GLU A 210 14.01 10.29 -27.42
CA GLU A 210 15.18 10.86 -28.08
C GLU A 210 14.86 11.00 -29.58
N VAL A 211 14.32 12.15 -29.95
CA VAL A 211 14.19 12.48 -31.36
C VAL A 211 15.59 12.74 -31.86
N ALA A 212 16.15 11.77 -32.59
CA ALA A 212 17.43 11.99 -33.30
C ALA A 212 17.29 13.30 -34.10
N PRO A 213 18.31 14.16 -34.09
CA PRO A 213 18.30 15.38 -34.88
C PRO A 213 17.94 15.04 -36.33
N TYR A 214 17.02 15.81 -36.90
CA TYR A 214 16.65 15.62 -38.32
C TYR A 214 17.87 15.74 -39.19
N ASP A 215 18.16 14.67 -39.95
CA ASP A 215 19.32 14.61 -40.85
C ASP A 215 18.93 15.22 -42.21
N TRP A 216 19.28 16.48 -42.41
CA TRP A 216 19.03 17.25 -43.63
C TRP A 216 19.77 16.72 -44.86
N ASP A 217 20.77 15.86 -44.68
CA ASP A 217 21.58 15.33 -45.77
C ASP A 217 20.94 14.11 -46.48
N GLN A 218 19.85 13.58 -45.94
CA GLN A 218 19.14 12.43 -46.51
C GLN A 218 18.06 12.81 -47.57
N GLU A 219 17.76 14.09 -47.78
CA GLU A 219 16.85 14.57 -48.82
C GLU A 219 17.57 15.28 -49.93
N THR A 220 18.44 14.58 -50.68
CA THR A 220 18.84 15.05 -52.00
C THR A 220 18.19 14.13 -53.05
N PRO A 221 17.10 14.54 -53.72
CA PRO A 221 16.60 13.80 -54.89
C PRO A 221 17.60 13.93 -56.04
N GLN A 222 17.89 12.81 -56.65
CA GLN A 222 18.57 12.79 -57.97
C GLN A 222 17.63 13.24 -59.09
#